data_7b8f0367ec45a856c2e294ae2028387c
#
_entry.id   7b8f0367ec45a856c2e294ae2028387c
#
_cell.length_a   1.000
_cell.length_b   1.000
_cell.length_c   1.000
_cell.angle_alpha   90.00
_cell.angle_beta   90.00
_cell.angle_gamma   90.00
#
_symmetry.space_group_name_H-M   'P 1'
#
loop_
_entity.id
_entity.type
_entity.pdbx_description
1 polymer ?
#
loop_
_entity_poly.entity_id
_entity_poly.type
_entity_poly.pdbx_seq_one_letter_code
_entity_poly.pdbx_strand_id
1 'polypeptide(L)'
;MKKFLITGACGQIGTELIYKLIELYGNQNVITTDIENKFNDNSNIQFEVLDVLNFEKFNELAQKHQITNIIHLASMLSANGENNPHKLWELNMGGLYNALEVARINKTAFFTPSSIASFGVSTPPNNTPQETIQKPSTIYGISKVAGELLCDYYFTKFNVDTRGLRFPGLISYTAEPGGGTTDYAVEIFYKAVLGEEFTCPLKEDTYLDMMYMEDAINSIIQLIEADSSKLKHRNAFNVSAISICPKDLAVEIKKVLPNFKITYNINQTLQNIAESWPDKMDCSCAIKEWGFNPKYNLEKLTNKMILCLKEKLVN
;
A
#
# COMPACT_ATOMS: atom_id res chain seq x y z
N MET A 1 16.34 2.68 20.74
CA MET A 1 16.15 1.69 19.66
C MET A 1 14.68 1.79 19.25
N LYS A 2 14.37 1.75 17.91
CA LYS A 2 12.98 1.82 17.44
C LYS A 2 12.26 0.52 17.79
N LYS A 3 11.03 0.63 18.31
CA LYS A 3 10.10 -0.47 18.54
C LYS A 3 8.81 -0.19 17.77
N PHE A 4 8.40 -1.14 16.97
CA PHE A 4 7.28 -1.01 16.03
C PHE A 4 6.04 -1.74 16.51
N LEU A 5 4.89 -1.10 16.37
CA LEU A 5 3.57 -1.74 16.42
C LEU A 5 2.93 -1.61 15.05
N ILE A 6 2.63 -2.74 14.41
CA ILE A 6 2.10 -2.81 13.06
C ILE A 6 0.66 -3.30 13.12
N THR A 7 -0.29 -2.50 12.65
CA THR A 7 -1.70 -2.92 12.53
C THR A 7 -2.01 -3.34 11.10
N GLY A 8 -2.93 -4.28 10.92
CA GLY A 8 -3.18 -4.85 9.59
C GLY A 8 -2.00 -5.69 9.08
N ALA A 9 -1.32 -6.34 10.01
CA ALA A 9 -0.09 -7.07 9.79
C ALA A 9 -0.23 -8.26 8.82
N CYS A 10 -1.41 -8.86 8.77
CA CYS A 10 -1.72 -9.98 7.87
C CYS A 10 -2.19 -9.54 6.47
N GLY A 11 -2.20 -8.23 6.19
CA GLY A 11 -2.53 -7.66 4.88
C GLY A 11 -1.37 -7.72 3.87
N GLN A 12 -1.63 -7.28 2.64
CA GLN A 12 -0.70 -7.36 1.51
C GLN A 12 0.67 -6.69 1.80
N ILE A 13 0.67 -5.47 2.35
CA ILE A 13 1.92 -4.78 2.70
C ILE A 13 2.52 -5.37 3.98
N GLY A 14 1.68 -5.66 4.97
CA GLY A 14 2.11 -6.12 6.29
C GLY A 14 2.92 -7.40 6.24
N THR A 15 2.46 -8.41 5.49
CA THR A 15 3.11 -9.72 5.35
C THR A 15 4.56 -9.65 4.84
N GLU A 16 4.90 -8.66 4.02
CA GLU A 16 6.28 -8.49 3.53
C GLU A 16 7.09 -7.50 4.38
N LEU A 17 6.46 -6.40 4.84
CA LEU A 17 7.10 -5.38 5.65
C LEU A 17 7.66 -5.93 6.97
N ILE A 18 6.90 -6.84 7.61
CA ILE A 18 7.28 -7.43 8.90
C ILE A 18 8.63 -8.13 8.83
N TYR A 19 8.86 -8.97 7.84
CA TYR A 19 10.14 -9.67 7.69
C TYR A 19 11.29 -8.69 7.49
N LYS A 20 11.06 -7.62 6.73
CA LYS A 20 12.09 -6.59 6.53
C LYS A 20 12.39 -5.80 7.80
N LEU A 21 11.38 -5.49 8.59
CA LEU A 21 11.58 -4.83 9.90
C LEU A 21 12.27 -5.76 10.90
N ILE A 22 11.95 -7.05 10.93
CA ILE A 22 12.63 -8.03 11.78
C ILE A 22 14.12 -8.16 11.39
N GLU A 23 14.40 -8.20 10.09
CA GLU A 23 15.79 -8.22 9.59
C GLU A 23 16.60 -7.01 10.06
N LEU A 24 16.00 -5.81 10.01
CA LEU A 24 16.70 -4.55 10.31
C LEU A 24 16.78 -4.23 11.80
N TYR A 25 15.76 -4.56 12.58
CA TYR A 25 15.62 -4.10 13.96
C TYR A 25 15.59 -5.23 14.99
N GLY A 26 15.51 -6.47 14.55
CA GLY A 26 15.37 -7.66 15.42
C GLY A 26 13.92 -7.94 15.82
N ASN A 27 13.59 -9.21 15.95
CA ASN A 27 12.24 -9.70 16.22
C ASN A 27 11.62 -9.10 17.50
N GLN A 28 12.41 -8.91 18.54
CA GLN A 28 11.97 -8.35 19.84
C GLN A 28 11.49 -6.89 19.76
N ASN A 29 11.73 -6.22 18.63
CA ASN A 29 11.35 -4.82 18.41
C ASN A 29 10.19 -4.66 17.39
N VAL A 30 9.58 -5.76 16.95
CA VAL A 30 8.49 -5.75 15.95
C VAL A 30 7.30 -6.49 16.51
N ILE A 31 6.27 -5.75 16.91
CA ILE A 31 5.00 -6.29 17.39
C ILE A 31 3.98 -6.16 16.27
N THR A 32 3.42 -7.28 15.86
CA THR A 32 2.43 -7.35 14.77
C THR A 32 1.03 -7.50 15.34
N THR A 33 0.07 -6.84 14.74
CA THR A 33 -1.33 -6.94 15.19
C THR A 33 -2.29 -7.02 14.01
N ASP A 34 -3.32 -7.81 14.17
CA ASP A 34 -4.48 -7.90 13.28
C ASP A 34 -5.68 -8.41 14.09
N ILE A 35 -6.88 -8.43 13.49
CA ILE A 35 -8.08 -9.02 14.10
C ILE A 35 -7.97 -10.54 14.24
N GLU A 36 -7.17 -11.17 13.40
CA GLU A 36 -6.93 -12.63 13.36
C GLU A 36 -5.48 -12.91 13.03
N ASN A 37 -4.88 -13.90 13.68
CA ASN A 37 -3.54 -14.37 13.36
C ASN A 37 -3.58 -15.31 12.13
N LYS A 38 -2.94 -14.86 11.03
CA LYS A 38 -2.78 -15.66 9.80
C LYS A 38 -1.33 -16.11 9.57
N PHE A 39 -0.43 -15.86 10.51
CA PHE A 39 0.93 -16.35 10.43
C PHE A 39 1.00 -17.82 10.86
N ASN A 40 1.92 -18.58 10.25
CA ASN A 40 2.17 -19.95 10.65
C ASN A 40 2.79 -19.99 12.06
N ASP A 41 2.44 -20.97 12.87
CA ASP A 41 2.93 -21.14 14.25
C ASP A 41 4.45 -21.20 14.37
N ASN A 42 5.14 -21.62 13.30
CA ASN A 42 6.60 -21.71 13.23
C ASN A 42 7.30 -20.37 12.82
N SER A 43 6.56 -19.31 12.56
CA SER A 43 7.13 -18.04 12.05
C SER A 43 7.95 -17.26 13.08
N ASN A 44 7.84 -17.58 14.37
CA ASN A 44 8.45 -16.85 15.50
C ASN A 44 8.15 -15.33 15.49
N ILE A 45 7.05 -14.92 14.85
CA ILE A 45 6.58 -13.51 14.80
C ILE A 45 5.84 -13.19 16.08
N GLN A 46 6.15 -12.05 16.72
CA GLN A 46 5.39 -11.58 17.87
C GLN A 46 4.04 -11.02 17.42
N PHE A 47 2.96 -11.69 17.74
CA PHE A 47 1.60 -11.34 17.34
C PHE A 47 0.68 -11.12 18.54
N GLU A 48 -0.11 -10.05 18.48
CA GLU A 48 -1.18 -9.72 19.42
C GLU A 48 -2.48 -9.44 18.66
N VAL A 49 -3.60 -9.98 19.13
CA VAL A 49 -4.91 -9.70 18.53
C VAL A 49 -5.33 -8.27 18.87
N LEU A 50 -5.65 -7.49 17.84
CA LEU A 50 -6.12 -6.11 17.97
C LEU A 50 -7.18 -5.77 16.92
N ASP A 51 -8.36 -5.36 17.36
CA ASP A 51 -9.27 -4.54 16.58
C ASP A 51 -8.87 -3.07 16.77
N VAL A 52 -8.50 -2.38 15.69
CA VAL A 52 -8.06 -0.97 15.72
C VAL A 52 -9.17 -0.01 16.16
N LEU A 53 -10.43 -0.45 16.16
CA LEU A 53 -11.56 0.29 16.72
C LEU A 53 -11.60 0.24 18.25
N ASN A 54 -10.90 -0.71 18.87
CA ASN A 54 -10.76 -0.78 20.33
C ASN A 54 -9.57 0.08 20.80
N PHE A 55 -9.85 1.34 21.09
CA PHE A 55 -8.84 2.31 21.53
C PHE A 55 -8.08 1.88 22.80
N GLU A 56 -8.80 1.37 23.79
CA GLU A 56 -8.22 0.97 25.08
C GLU A 56 -7.18 -0.14 24.89
N LYS A 57 -7.53 -1.17 24.12
CA LYS A 57 -6.62 -2.27 23.82
C LYS A 57 -5.42 -1.82 22.98
N PHE A 58 -5.63 -0.94 22.00
CA PHE A 58 -4.56 -0.39 21.19
C PHE A 58 -3.55 0.39 22.06
N ASN A 59 -4.06 1.26 22.95
CA ASN A 59 -3.21 2.04 23.85
C ASN A 59 -2.48 1.15 24.86
N GLU A 60 -3.16 0.13 25.43
CA GLU A 60 -2.54 -0.88 26.31
C GLU A 60 -1.34 -1.56 25.65
N LEU A 61 -1.49 -2.01 24.39
CA LEU A 61 -0.42 -2.68 23.65
C LEU A 61 0.76 -1.74 23.37
N ALA A 62 0.48 -0.47 23.02
CA ALA A 62 1.53 0.51 22.79
C ALA A 62 2.36 0.75 24.06
N GLN A 63 1.72 0.81 25.23
CA GLN A 63 2.38 0.98 26.52
C GLN A 63 3.12 -0.28 26.96
N LYS A 64 2.46 -1.44 26.92
CA LYS A 64 3.03 -2.76 27.29
C LYS A 64 4.36 -3.03 26.60
N HIS A 65 4.42 -2.76 25.29
CA HIS A 65 5.60 -3.03 24.47
C HIS A 65 6.54 -1.82 24.35
N GLN A 66 6.23 -0.67 24.99
CA GLN A 66 7.02 0.56 24.92
C GLN A 66 7.28 1.00 23.48
N ILE A 67 6.23 1.03 22.66
CA ILE A 67 6.29 1.33 21.24
C ILE A 67 6.82 2.74 21.01
N THR A 68 7.67 2.89 20.01
CA THR A 68 8.20 4.19 19.56
C THR A 68 7.71 4.58 18.16
N ASN A 69 7.23 3.61 17.39
CA ASN A 69 6.77 3.80 16.02
C ASN A 69 5.51 2.96 15.76
N ILE A 70 4.43 3.58 15.34
CA ILE A 70 3.21 2.90 14.89
C ILE A 70 3.20 2.91 13.36
N ILE A 71 3.01 1.73 12.76
CA ILE A 71 2.77 1.57 11.33
C ILE A 71 1.33 1.07 11.17
N HIS A 72 0.44 1.97 10.76
CA HIS A 72 -0.99 1.70 10.65
C HIS A 72 -1.36 1.29 9.22
N LEU A 73 -1.50 -0.04 9.00
CA LEU A 73 -1.87 -0.61 7.69
C LEU A 73 -3.31 -1.15 7.66
N ALA A 74 -3.98 -1.26 8.82
CA ALA A 74 -5.34 -1.75 8.91
C ALA A 74 -6.30 -0.83 8.13
N SER A 75 -6.89 -1.36 7.06
CA SER A 75 -7.76 -0.60 6.15
C SER A 75 -8.58 -1.53 5.28
N MET A 76 -9.82 -1.16 4.97
CA MET A 76 -10.61 -1.79 3.92
C MET A 76 -10.25 -1.17 2.57
N LEU A 77 -10.09 -2.01 1.52
CA LEU A 77 -9.72 -1.59 0.17
C LEU A 77 -10.92 -1.10 -0.67
N SER A 78 -10.60 -0.49 -1.84
CA SER A 78 -11.54 0.26 -2.67
C SER A 78 -12.78 -0.54 -3.09
N ALA A 79 -12.63 -1.68 -3.77
CA ALA A 79 -13.78 -2.42 -4.30
C ALA A 79 -14.68 -2.99 -3.19
N ASN A 80 -14.09 -3.51 -2.11
CA ASN A 80 -14.85 -3.97 -0.94
C ASN A 80 -15.53 -2.81 -0.21
N GLY A 81 -14.92 -1.64 -0.21
CA GLY A 81 -15.44 -0.44 0.41
C GLY A 81 -16.65 0.13 -0.30
N GLU A 82 -16.68 0.14 -1.63
CA GLU A 82 -17.84 0.59 -2.41
C GLU A 82 -19.08 -0.29 -2.14
N ASN A 83 -18.88 -1.57 -1.86
CA ASN A 83 -19.97 -2.47 -1.47
C ASN A 83 -20.44 -2.25 -0.01
N ASN A 84 -19.59 -1.68 0.86
CA ASN A 84 -19.86 -1.49 2.28
C ASN A 84 -19.34 -0.14 2.79
N PRO A 85 -19.86 1.01 2.31
CA PRO A 85 -19.28 2.33 2.56
C PRO A 85 -19.27 2.74 4.04
N HIS A 86 -20.29 2.37 4.82
CA HIS A 86 -20.34 2.65 6.25
C HIS A 86 -19.25 1.90 7.02
N LYS A 87 -19.07 0.61 6.73
CA LYS A 87 -18.04 -0.21 7.38
C LYS A 87 -16.63 0.26 7.00
N LEU A 88 -16.45 0.66 5.72
CA LEU A 88 -15.17 1.25 5.29
C LEU A 88 -14.88 2.52 6.09
N TRP A 89 -15.84 3.43 6.17
CA TRP A 89 -15.66 4.70 6.88
C TRP A 89 -15.35 4.49 8.36
N GLU A 90 -16.10 3.63 9.03
CA GLU A 90 -15.88 3.29 10.43
C GLU A 90 -14.47 2.72 10.64
N LEU A 91 -14.07 1.72 9.86
CA LEU A 91 -12.75 1.09 10.00
C LEU A 91 -11.63 2.05 9.61
N ASN A 92 -11.69 2.65 8.41
CA ASN A 92 -10.56 3.44 7.89
C ASN A 92 -10.39 4.76 8.63
N MET A 93 -11.47 5.42 9.03
CA MET A 93 -11.39 6.70 9.73
C MET A 93 -11.38 6.54 11.24
N GLY A 94 -12.21 5.67 11.82
CA GLY A 94 -12.20 5.37 13.25
C GLY A 94 -10.90 4.71 13.69
N GLY A 95 -10.43 3.71 12.93
CA GLY A 95 -9.14 3.05 13.19
C GLY A 95 -7.95 4.00 13.09
N LEU A 96 -7.93 4.86 12.04
CA LEU A 96 -6.87 5.87 11.87
C LEU A 96 -6.89 6.90 13.01
N TYR A 97 -8.08 7.38 13.40
CA TYR A 97 -8.22 8.32 14.51
C TYR A 97 -7.69 7.73 15.81
N ASN A 98 -8.07 6.50 16.14
CA ASN A 98 -7.57 5.79 17.32
C ASN A 98 -6.04 5.62 17.26
N ALA A 99 -5.49 5.23 16.11
CA ALA A 99 -4.05 5.06 15.94
C ALA A 99 -3.28 6.37 16.14
N LEU A 100 -3.79 7.49 15.63
CA LEU A 100 -3.20 8.83 15.82
C LEU A 100 -3.31 9.30 17.27
N GLU A 101 -4.42 9.04 17.98
CA GLU A 101 -4.56 9.35 19.40
C GLU A 101 -3.60 8.52 20.25
N VAL A 102 -3.45 7.21 19.96
CA VAL A 102 -2.45 6.36 20.62
C VAL A 102 -1.04 6.91 20.37
N ALA A 103 -0.74 7.33 19.13
CA ALA A 103 0.54 7.92 18.79
C ALA A 103 0.79 9.23 19.58
N ARG A 104 -0.22 10.10 19.68
CA ARG A 104 -0.15 11.35 20.44
C ARG A 104 0.11 11.12 21.93
N ILE A 105 -0.67 10.23 22.55
CA ILE A 105 -0.58 9.95 24.00
C ILE A 105 0.77 9.33 24.36
N ASN A 106 1.25 8.39 23.53
CA ASN A 106 2.50 7.66 23.78
C ASN A 106 3.73 8.34 23.15
N LYS A 107 3.56 9.50 22.50
CA LYS A 107 4.63 10.26 21.84
C LYS A 107 5.43 9.42 20.85
N THR A 108 4.74 8.60 20.05
CA THR A 108 5.36 7.75 19.02
C THR A 108 5.39 8.46 17.67
N ALA A 109 6.35 8.09 16.82
CA ALA A 109 6.25 8.37 15.39
C ALA A 109 5.13 7.52 14.76
N PHE A 110 4.57 8.01 13.66
CA PHE A 110 3.41 7.40 13.02
C PHE A 110 3.59 7.32 11.51
N PHE A 111 3.29 6.16 10.94
CA PHE A 111 3.25 5.95 9.49
C PHE A 111 1.92 5.33 9.08
N THR A 112 1.31 5.85 8.02
CA THR A 112 0.16 5.22 7.36
C THR A 112 0.21 5.43 5.84
N PRO A 113 -0.16 4.41 5.03
CA PRO A 113 -0.24 4.58 3.59
C PRO A 113 -1.51 5.31 3.16
N SER A 114 -1.35 6.31 2.29
CA SER A 114 -2.38 6.80 1.41
C SER A 114 -2.34 6.04 0.08
N SER A 115 -3.04 6.52 -0.94
CA SER A 115 -3.24 5.83 -2.20
C SER A 115 -3.38 6.82 -3.34
N ILE A 116 -3.05 6.38 -4.56
CA ILE A 116 -3.41 7.05 -5.81
C ILE A 116 -4.92 7.33 -5.90
N ALA A 117 -5.74 6.55 -5.20
CA ALA A 117 -7.19 6.73 -5.12
C ALA A 117 -7.62 8.02 -4.40
N SER A 118 -6.69 8.75 -3.75
CA SER A 118 -6.94 10.10 -3.20
C SER A 118 -7.16 11.16 -4.28
N PHE A 119 -6.81 10.85 -5.52
CA PHE A 119 -7.03 11.70 -6.68
C PHE A 119 -8.38 11.41 -7.35
N GLY A 120 -8.77 12.23 -8.32
CA GLY A 120 -10.02 12.10 -9.06
C GLY A 120 -9.92 12.74 -10.44
N VAL A 121 -10.98 12.69 -11.23
CA VAL A 121 -11.02 13.11 -12.65
C VAL A 121 -10.62 14.58 -12.92
N SER A 122 -10.62 15.43 -11.91
CA SER A 122 -10.15 16.82 -12.02
C SER A 122 -8.66 17.00 -11.70
N THR A 123 -7.99 15.94 -11.32
CA THR A 123 -6.53 15.92 -11.11
C THR A 123 -5.83 15.78 -12.46
N PRO A 124 -4.72 16.50 -12.72
CA PRO A 124 -3.93 16.29 -13.94
C PRO A 124 -3.49 14.81 -14.04
N PRO A 125 -3.82 14.08 -15.12
CA PRO A 125 -3.57 12.64 -15.19
C PRO A 125 -2.09 12.27 -15.36
N ASN A 126 -1.31 13.16 -16.02
CA ASN A 126 0.10 12.93 -16.30
C ASN A 126 0.99 13.86 -15.48
N ASN A 127 2.04 13.29 -14.88
CA ASN A 127 2.94 14.01 -13.98
C ASN A 127 2.18 14.73 -12.86
N THR A 128 1.23 14.02 -12.25
CA THR A 128 0.37 14.55 -11.17
C THR A 128 1.20 15.15 -10.06
N PRO A 129 1.12 16.47 -9.82
CA PRO A 129 1.96 17.11 -8.82
C PRO A 129 1.70 16.61 -7.41
N GLN A 130 2.70 16.75 -6.54
CA GLN A 130 2.59 16.41 -5.11
C GLN A 130 1.42 17.17 -4.46
N GLU A 131 1.31 18.48 -4.73
CA GLU A 131 0.22 19.32 -4.29
C GLU A 131 -0.68 19.63 -5.48
N THR A 132 -1.91 19.12 -5.44
CA THR A 132 -2.88 19.29 -6.51
C THR A 132 -4.31 19.06 -5.99
N ILE A 133 -5.30 19.20 -6.89
CA ILE A 133 -6.71 18.97 -6.55
C ILE A 133 -6.91 17.47 -6.24
N GLN A 134 -7.39 17.18 -5.04
CA GLN A 134 -7.83 15.87 -4.62
C GLN A 134 -9.37 15.87 -4.51
N LYS A 135 -10.03 15.28 -5.49
CA LYS A 135 -11.49 15.21 -5.55
C LYS A 135 -11.93 13.81 -5.99
N PRO A 136 -11.61 12.78 -5.17
CA PRO A 136 -11.99 11.40 -5.47
C PRO A 136 -13.52 11.23 -5.46
N SER A 137 -14.01 10.26 -6.24
CA SER A 137 -15.42 9.89 -6.32
C SER A 137 -15.76 8.63 -5.54
N THR A 138 -14.78 7.94 -4.98
CA THR A 138 -14.97 6.71 -4.20
C THR A 138 -14.89 6.98 -2.70
N ILE A 139 -15.66 6.24 -1.88
CA ILE A 139 -15.61 6.36 -0.42
C ILE A 139 -14.20 6.05 0.12
N TYR A 140 -13.50 5.10 -0.51
CA TYR A 140 -12.10 4.80 -0.20
C TYR A 140 -11.19 6.01 -0.44
N GLY A 141 -11.26 6.61 -1.62
CA GLY A 141 -10.47 7.80 -1.96
C GLY A 141 -10.76 8.97 -1.02
N ILE A 142 -12.05 9.22 -0.70
CA ILE A 142 -12.46 10.24 0.26
C ILE A 142 -11.83 9.98 1.63
N SER A 143 -11.84 8.73 2.12
CA SER A 143 -11.22 8.37 3.39
C SER A 143 -9.70 8.59 3.38
N LYS A 144 -9.03 8.36 2.23
CA LYS A 144 -7.59 8.62 2.10
C LYS A 144 -7.26 10.11 2.15
N VAL A 145 -8.01 10.96 1.45
CA VAL A 145 -7.85 12.44 1.54
C VAL A 145 -8.09 12.92 2.96
N ALA A 146 -9.18 12.48 3.61
CA ALA A 146 -9.46 12.84 4.99
C ALA A 146 -8.34 12.39 5.93
N GLY A 147 -7.79 11.19 5.72
CA GLY A 147 -6.67 10.65 6.48
C GLY A 147 -5.38 11.46 6.32
N GLU A 148 -5.05 11.88 5.08
CA GLU A 148 -3.90 12.76 4.82
C GLU A 148 -4.02 14.07 5.61
N LEU A 149 -5.17 14.74 5.51
CA LEU A 149 -5.44 15.99 6.24
C LEU A 149 -5.41 15.80 7.77
N LEU A 150 -5.90 14.66 8.23
CA LEU A 150 -5.86 14.34 9.67
C LEU A 150 -4.43 14.13 10.16
N CYS A 151 -3.57 13.45 9.39
CA CYS A 151 -2.15 13.30 9.69
C CYS A 151 -1.43 14.66 9.77
N ASP A 152 -1.69 15.57 8.83
CA ASP A 152 -1.15 16.93 8.84
C ASP A 152 -1.62 17.73 10.05
N TYR A 153 -2.90 17.59 10.41
CA TYR A 153 -3.45 18.20 11.62
C TYR A 153 -2.74 17.70 12.89
N TYR A 154 -2.53 16.38 13.02
CA TYR A 154 -1.85 15.81 14.20
C TYR A 154 -0.38 16.22 14.28
N PHE A 155 0.29 16.37 13.15
CA PHE A 155 1.64 16.93 13.13
C PHE A 155 1.64 18.38 13.59
N THR A 156 0.82 19.23 12.96
CA THR A 156 0.82 20.68 13.20
C THR A 156 0.33 21.03 14.62
N LYS A 157 -0.71 20.33 15.08
CA LYS A 157 -1.36 20.66 16.35
C LYS A 157 -0.70 20.00 17.55
N PHE A 158 -0.25 18.76 17.39
CA PHE A 158 0.21 17.92 18.50
C PHE A 158 1.66 17.48 18.38
N ASN A 159 2.35 17.87 17.30
CA ASN A 159 3.73 17.50 17.03
C ASN A 159 3.96 15.98 16.97
N VAL A 160 2.96 15.22 16.50
CA VAL A 160 3.12 13.81 16.17
C VAL A 160 3.89 13.71 14.86
N ASP A 161 5.01 13.00 14.84
CA ASP A 161 5.79 12.77 13.60
C ASP A 161 5.04 11.81 12.66
N THR A 162 4.04 12.37 11.94
CA THR A 162 3.26 11.63 10.95
C THR A 162 4.02 11.57 9.63
N ARG A 163 4.07 10.38 9.02
CA ARG A 163 4.68 10.12 7.72
C ARG A 163 3.78 9.22 6.89
N GLY A 164 3.80 9.36 5.56
CA GLY A 164 2.95 8.54 4.70
C GLY A 164 3.29 8.65 3.22
N LEU A 165 2.80 7.69 2.45
CA LEU A 165 3.04 7.55 1.01
C LEU A 165 1.71 7.37 0.29
N ARG A 166 1.50 8.04 -0.84
CA ARG A 166 0.43 7.71 -1.80
C ARG A 166 0.94 6.60 -2.69
N PHE A 167 0.58 5.37 -2.35
CA PHE A 167 0.96 4.22 -3.16
C PHE A 167 0.15 4.15 -4.45
N PRO A 168 0.80 3.75 -5.56
CA PRO A 168 0.13 3.32 -6.78
C PRO A 168 -0.42 1.90 -6.62
N GLY A 169 -0.78 1.24 -7.71
CA GLY A 169 -1.04 -0.20 -7.70
C GLY A 169 0.20 -0.99 -7.29
N LEU A 170 0.04 -1.86 -6.29
CA LEU A 170 1.14 -2.69 -5.79
C LEU A 170 1.07 -4.09 -6.39
N ILE A 171 2.19 -4.55 -6.91
CA ILE A 171 2.35 -5.88 -7.53
C ILE A 171 3.21 -6.74 -6.62
N SER A 172 2.67 -7.86 -6.14
CA SER A 172 3.34 -8.82 -5.27
C SER A 172 2.95 -10.25 -5.64
N TYR A 173 3.86 -11.19 -5.42
CA TYR A 173 3.60 -12.63 -5.54
C TYR A 173 3.26 -13.27 -4.18
N THR A 174 3.52 -12.58 -3.07
CA THR A 174 3.41 -13.12 -1.72
C THR A 174 1.96 -13.27 -1.29
N ALA A 175 1.19 -12.19 -1.36
CA ALA A 175 -0.23 -12.18 -1.06
C ALA A 175 -1.06 -12.26 -2.34
N GLU A 176 -2.17 -13.00 -2.25
CA GLU A 176 -3.17 -13.01 -3.32
C GLU A 176 -3.89 -11.66 -3.42
N PRO A 177 -4.49 -11.35 -4.59
CA PRO A 177 -5.31 -10.16 -4.77
C PRO A 177 -6.40 -10.01 -3.70
N GLY A 178 -6.53 -8.80 -3.15
CA GLY A 178 -7.40 -8.52 -1.98
C GLY A 178 -8.70 -7.77 -2.28
N GLY A 179 -9.09 -7.61 -3.54
CA GLY A 179 -10.27 -6.82 -3.95
C GLY A 179 -9.93 -5.36 -4.24
N GLY A 180 -8.76 -5.10 -4.82
CA GLY A 180 -8.35 -3.79 -5.33
C GLY A 180 -8.61 -3.63 -6.83
N THR A 181 -8.75 -2.41 -7.31
CA THR A 181 -8.95 -2.09 -8.74
C THR A 181 -7.74 -2.51 -9.59
N THR A 182 -6.55 -2.57 -9.00
CA THR A 182 -5.28 -2.92 -9.67
C THR A 182 -4.92 -4.40 -9.59
N ASP A 183 -5.78 -5.23 -9.02
CA ASP A 183 -5.52 -6.66 -8.80
C ASP A 183 -5.29 -7.43 -10.11
N TYR A 184 -5.82 -6.94 -11.23
CA TYR A 184 -5.56 -7.49 -12.55
C TYR A 184 -4.06 -7.62 -12.86
N ALA A 185 -3.26 -6.66 -12.37
CA ALA A 185 -1.81 -6.64 -12.58
C ALA A 185 -1.05 -7.69 -11.75
N VAL A 186 -1.72 -8.35 -10.80
CA VAL A 186 -1.23 -9.52 -10.07
C VAL A 186 -1.81 -10.80 -10.67
N GLU A 187 -3.12 -10.86 -10.88
CA GLU A 187 -3.83 -12.03 -11.43
C GLU A 187 -3.28 -12.48 -12.78
N ILE A 188 -2.90 -11.53 -13.64
CA ILE A 188 -2.30 -11.80 -14.95
C ILE A 188 -1.06 -12.71 -14.85
N PHE A 189 -0.22 -12.53 -13.83
CA PHE A 189 0.97 -13.34 -13.61
C PHE A 189 0.63 -14.74 -13.10
N TYR A 190 -0.36 -14.87 -12.19
CA TYR A 190 -0.84 -16.18 -11.72
C TYR A 190 -1.35 -17.01 -12.90
N LYS A 191 -2.22 -16.43 -13.73
CA LYS A 191 -2.76 -17.11 -14.91
C LYS A 191 -1.67 -17.48 -15.92
N ALA A 192 -0.73 -16.57 -16.18
CA ALA A 192 0.37 -16.81 -17.09
C ALA A 192 1.26 -17.97 -16.65
N VAL A 193 1.60 -18.06 -15.35
CA VAL A 193 2.45 -19.14 -14.80
C VAL A 193 1.74 -20.49 -14.80
N LEU A 194 0.43 -20.51 -14.57
CA LEU A 194 -0.39 -21.72 -14.65
C LEU A 194 -0.69 -22.16 -16.10
N GLY A 195 -0.27 -21.39 -17.10
CA GLY A 195 -0.56 -21.69 -18.52
C GLY A 195 -2.01 -21.44 -18.90
N GLU A 196 -2.76 -20.68 -18.10
CA GLU A 196 -4.15 -20.33 -18.33
C GLU A 196 -4.30 -19.02 -19.12
N GLU A 197 -5.43 -18.88 -19.82
CA GLU A 197 -5.82 -17.61 -20.44
C GLU A 197 -6.29 -16.62 -19.37
N PHE A 198 -5.87 -15.36 -19.49
CA PHE A 198 -6.32 -14.28 -18.60
C PHE A 198 -7.34 -13.39 -19.30
N THR A 199 -8.48 -13.16 -18.64
CA THR A 199 -9.48 -12.19 -19.10
C THR A 199 -9.37 -10.92 -18.28
N CYS A 200 -8.79 -9.87 -18.87
CA CYS A 200 -8.60 -8.60 -18.20
C CYS A 200 -9.92 -7.82 -18.06
N PRO A 201 -10.26 -7.30 -16.85
CA PRO A 201 -11.48 -6.52 -16.64
C PRO A 201 -11.35 -5.05 -17.07
N LEU A 202 -10.18 -4.60 -17.51
CA LEU A 202 -9.91 -3.23 -17.98
C LEU A 202 -9.61 -3.23 -19.47
N LYS A 203 -9.75 -2.06 -20.13
CA LYS A 203 -9.31 -1.85 -21.51
C LYS A 203 -7.81 -2.07 -21.63
N GLU A 204 -7.36 -2.50 -22.80
CA GLU A 204 -5.96 -2.85 -23.06
C GLU A 204 -4.98 -1.69 -22.85
N ASP A 205 -5.45 -0.46 -23.04
CA ASP A 205 -4.70 0.80 -23.01
C ASP A 205 -4.98 1.67 -21.77
N THR A 206 -5.59 1.11 -20.73
CA THR A 206 -5.80 1.82 -19.45
C THR A 206 -4.49 1.92 -18.70
N TYR A 207 -3.83 3.07 -18.74
CA TYR A 207 -2.59 3.32 -18.00
C TYR A 207 -2.86 3.56 -16.53
N LEU A 208 -2.06 2.94 -15.68
CA LEU A 208 -2.04 3.15 -14.23
C LEU A 208 -0.60 3.10 -13.71
N ASP A 209 -0.32 3.94 -12.72
CA ASP A 209 0.93 3.86 -11.97
C ASP A 209 0.98 2.57 -11.14
N MET A 210 2.14 1.91 -11.17
CA MET A 210 2.39 0.64 -10.49
C MET A 210 3.75 0.64 -9.80
N MET A 211 3.89 -0.23 -8.79
CA MET A 211 5.14 -0.45 -8.09
C MET A 211 5.24 -1.91 -7.62
N TYR A 212 6.43 -2.49 -7.73
CA TYR A 212 6.68 -3.80 -7.14
C TYR A 212 6.79 -3.70 -5.62
N MET A 213 6.28 -4.69 -4.90
CA MET A 213 6.15 -4.64 -3.43
C MET A 213 7.50 -4.42 -2.71
N GLU A 214 8.58 -4.97 -3.21
CA GLU A 214 9.91 -4.75 -2.61
C GLU A 214 10.32 -3.26 -2.64
N ASP A 215 10.01 -2.53 -3.72
CA ASP A 215 10.23 -1.08 -3.77
C ASP A 215 9.29 -0.33 -2.82
N ALA A 216 8.05 -0.79 -2.66
CA ALA A 216 7.10 -0.22 -1.72
C ALA A 216 7.58 -0.38 -0.26
N ILE A 217 8.03 -1.57 0.12
CA ILE A 217 8.59 -1.85 1.45
C ILE A 217 9.84 -1.00 1.71
N ASN A 218 10.76 -0.94 0.74
CA ASN A 218 11.96 -0.11 0.84
C ASN A 218 11.62 1.37 0.99
N SER A 219 10.58 1.87 0.30
CA SER A 219 10.13 3.26 0.40
C SER A 219 9.56 3.59 1.78
N ILE A 220 8.81 2.67 2.41
CA ILE A 220 8.32 2.81 3.78
C ILE A 220 9.51 2.98 4.74
N ILE A 221 10.50 2.09 4.64
CA ILE A 221 11.67 2.09 5.52
C ILE A 221 12.50 3.36 5.31
N GLN A 222 12.77 3.73 4.06
CA GLN A 222 13.51 4.95 3.73
C GLN A 222 12.83 6.19 4.30
N LEU A 223 11.50 6.30 4.19
CA LEU A 223 10.76 7.43 4.74
C LEU A 223 10.78 7.42 6.28
N ILE A 224 10.63 6.26 6.93
CA ILE A 224 10.71 6.13 8.40
C ILE A 224 12.11 6.51 8.93
N GLU A 225 13.16 6.24 8.16
CA GLU A 225 14.55 6.58 8.52
C GLU A 225 14.96 7.99 8.09
N ALA A 226 14.18 8.66 7.25
CA ALA A 226 14.50 9.98 6.76
C ALA A 226 14.63 11.01 7.89
N ASP A 227 15.57 11.95 7.73
CA ASP A 227 15.76 13.07 8.64
C ASP A 227 14.49 13.96 8.65
N SER A 228 13.80 13.98 9.77
CA SER A 228 12.56 14.75 9.97
C SER A 228 12.70 16.23 9.61
N SER A 229 13.89 16.82 9.79
CA SER A 229 14.14 18.24 9.50
C SER A 229 14.16 18.56 8.00
N LYS A 230 14.34 17.55 7.14
CA LYS A 230 14.37 17.68 5.68
C LYS A 230 13.02 17.46 5.02
N LEU A 231 12.05 16.89 5.75
CA LEU A 231 10.74 16.58 5.21
C LEU A 231 9.85 17.84 5.22
N LYS A 232 9.52 18.35 4.03
CA LYS A 232 8.55 19.43 3.86
C LYS A 232 7.13 18.90 3.80
N HIS A 233 6.94 17.81 3.05
CA HIS A 233 5.63 17.19 2.81
C HIS A 233 5.37 16.04 3.77
N ARG A 234 6.06 15.72 4.72
CA ARG A 234 5.96 14.71 5.77
C ARG A 234 5.11 13.46 5.47
N ASN A 235 3.83 13.64 5.21
CA ASN A 235 2.92 12.55 4.84
C ASN A 235 2.46 12.65 3.39
N ALA A 236 1.85 11.59 2.86
CA ALA A 236 1.24 11.54 1.53
C ALA A 236 2.19 11.87 0.35
N PHE A 237 3.46 11.51 0.44
CA PHE A 237 4.36 11.62 -0.72
C PHE A 237 3.87 10.77 -1.89
N ASN A 238 3.83 11.35 -3.08
CA ASN A 238 3.64 10.59 -4.31
C ASN A 238 4.83 9.65 -4.53
N VAL A 239 4.59 8.36 -4.71
CA VAL A 239 5.60 7.35 -5.05
C VAL A 239 5.08 6.42 -6.13
N SER A 240 5.89 6.17 -7.15
CA SER A 240 5.60 5.28 -8.26
C SER A 240 6.89 4.78 -8.90
N ALA A 241 6.85 3.61 -9.54
CA ALA A 241 7.99 3.08 -10.28
C ALA A 241 7.76 3.11 -11.79
N ILE A 242 6.58 2.70 -12.24
CA ILE A 242 6.25 2.53 -13.66
C ILE A 242 4.78 2.88 -13.91
N SER A 243 4.51 3.54 -15.06
CA SER A 243 3.16 3.70 -15.59
C SER A 243 2.96 2.69 -16.71
N ILE A 244 1.99 1.79 -16.58
CA ILE A 244 1.79 0.66 -17.51
C ILE A 244 0.30 0.38 -17.73
N CYS A 245 -0.01 -0.23 -18.88
CA CYS A 245 -1.35 -0.72 -19.20
C CYS A 245 -1.38 -2.26 -19.28
N PRO A 246 -2.56 -2.91 -19.31
CA PRO A 246 -2.68 -4.36 -19.44
C PRO A 246 -1.94 -4.94 -20.66
N LYS A 247 -1.92 -4.22 -21.78
CA LYS A 247 -1.21 -4.59 -22.98
C LYS A 247 0.31 -4.65 -22.77
N ASP A 248 0.88 -3.66 -22.07
CA ASP A 248 2.31 -3.63 -21.80
C ASP A 248 2.73 -4.83 -20.93
N LEU A 249 1.94 -5.16 -19.89
CA LEU A 249 2.15 -6.36 -19.09
C LEU A 249 2.11 -7.64 -19.92
N ALA A 250 1.09 -7.77 -20.78
CA ALA A 250 0.95 -8.96 -21.62
C ALA A 250 2.11 -9.12 -22.61
N VAL A 251 2.59 -8.02 -23.20
CA VAL A 251 3.75 -8.02 -24.08
C VAL A 251 5.01 -8.47 -23.34
N GLU A 252 5.22 -7.94 -22.13
CA GLU A 252 6.40 -8.30 -21.35
C GLU A 252 6.36 -9.76 -20.87
N ILE A 253 5.19 -10.23 -20.39
CA ILE A 253 4.99 -11.65 -20.01
C ILE A 253 5.27 -12.59 -21.18
N LYS A 254 4.83 -12.25 -22.40
CA LYS A 254 5.04 -13.08 -23.60
C LYS A 254 6.52 -13.24 -23.97
N LYS A 255 7.41 -12.35 -23.58
CA LYS A 255 8.86 -12.52 -23.77
C LYS A 255 9.40 -13.72 -23.00
N VAL A 256 8.81 -14.03 -21.82
CA VAL A 256 9.22 -15.13 -20.94
C VAL A 256 8.33 -16.37 -21.13
N LEU A 257 7.04 -16.15 -21.38
CA LEU A 257 6.00 -17.17 -21.56
C LEU A 257 5.29 -16.96 -22.91
N PRO A 258 5.89 -17.38 -24.05
CA PRO A 258 5.40 -17.02 -25.39
C PRO A 258 3.95 -17.47 -25.71
N ASN A 259 3.48 -18.54 -25.06
CA ASN A 259 2.15 -19.09 -25.27
C ASN A 259 1.05 -18.39 -24.45
N PHE A 260 1.39 -17.39 -23.62
CA PHE A 260 0.41 -16.67 -22.79
C PHE A 260 -0.64 -15.97 -23.65
N LYS A 261 -1.90 -16.10 -23.25
CA LYS A 261 -3.06 -15.50 -23.92
C LYS A 261 -3.77 -14.54 -22.99
N ILE A 262 -4.18 -13.39 -23.54
CA ILE A 262 -5.01 -12.40 -22.86
C ILE A 262 -6.20 -12.05 -23.71
N THR A 263 -7.36 -11.93 -23.09
CA THR A 263 -8.61 -11.39 -23.64
C THR A 263 -9.12 -10.27 -22.75
N TYR A 264 -10.13 -9.53 -23.19
CA TYR A 264 -10.65 -8.37 -22.47
C TYR A 264 -12.17 -8.49 -22.34
N ASN A 265 -12.66 -8.41 -21.10
CA ASN A 265 -14.09 -8.33 -20.78
C ASN A 265 -14.29 -7.21 -19.74
N ILE A 266 -14.61 -6.01 -20.23
CA ILE A 266 -14.55 -4.79 -19.46
C ILE A 266 -15.60 -4.76 -18.35
N ASN A 267 -15.16 -4.70 -17.09
CA ASN A 267 -16.00 -4.36 -15.96
C ASN A 267 -16.10 -2.83 -15.84
N GLN A 268 -17.25 -2.29 -16.21
CA GLN A 268 -17.42 -0.82 -16.28
C GLN A 268 -17.19 -0.12 -14.95
N THR A 269 -17.51 -0.75 -13.83
CA THR A 269 -17.27 -0.17 -12.49
C THR A 269 -15.78 -0.04 -12.22
N LEU A 270 -15.00 -1.10 -12.46
CA LEU A 270 -13.54 -1.07 -12.28
C LEU A 270 -12.89 -0.11 -13.27
N GLN A 271 -13.36 -0.08 -14.53
CA GLN A 271 -12.86 0.82 -15.55
C GLN A 271 -13.05 2.30 -15.16
N ASN A 272 -14.24 2.65 -14.68
CA ASN A 272 -14.53 4.02 -14.24
C ASN A 272 -13.66 4.44 -13.04
N ILE A 273 -13.39 3.52 -12.11
CA ILE A 273 -12.48 3.77 -10.99
C ILE A 273 -11.06 3.99 -11.51
N ALA A 274 -10.56 3.10 -12.37
CA ALA A 274 -9.23 3.18 -12.95
C ALA A 274 -9.03 4.51 -13.72
N GLU A 275 -9.99 4.88 -14.59
CA GLU A 275 -9.96 6.14 -15.36
C GLU A 275 -10.10 7.41 -14.50
N SER A 276 -10.45 7.28 -13.23
CA SER A 276 -10.51 8.41 -12.28
C SER A 276 -9.18 8.70 -11.60
N TRP A 277 -8.20 7.82 -11.73
CA TRP A 277 -6.87 7.95 -11.14
C TRP A 277 -5.85 8.48 -12.14
N PRO A 278 -4.76 9.07 -11.65
CA PRO A 278 -3.65 9.48 -12.53
C PRO A 278 -3.01 8.30 -13.28
N ASP A 279 -2.63 8.56 -14.53
CA ASP A 279 -1.80 7.65 -15.32
C ASP A 279 -0.36 7.61 -14.80
N LYS A 280 0.12 8.76 -14.27
CA LYS A 280 1.49 8.90 -13.77
C LYS A 280 1.59 10.02 -12.73
N MET A 281 2.13 9.69 -11.56
CA MET A 281 2.42 10.66 -10.50
C MET A 281 3.84 11.24 -10.62
N ASP A 282 4.02 12.51 -10.27
CA ASP A 282 5.33 13.12 -10.08
C ASP A 282 5.89 12.77 -8.70
N CYS A 283 7.02 12.06 -8.67
CA CYS A 283 7.71 11.63 -7.46
C CYS A 283 8.88 12.55 -7.07
N SER A 284 9.03 13.71 -7.70
CA SER A 284 10.19 14.60 -7.52
C SER A 284 10.37 15.06 -6.06
N CYS A 285 9.28 15.26 -5.32
CA CYS A 285 9.34 15.60 -3.89
C CYS A 285 9.92 14.44 -3.06
N ALA A 286 9.48 13.22 -3.28
CA ALA A 286 10.01 12.03 -2.60
C ALA A 286 11.51 11.82 -2.91
N ILE A 287 11.90 11.97 -4.17
CA ILE A 287 13.31 11.87 -4.60
C ILE A 287 14.16 12.93 -3.91
N LYS A 288 13.69 14.19 -3.87
CA LYS A 288 14.46 15.32 -3.35
C LYS A 288 14.56 15.32 -1.82
N GLU A 289 13.49 14.96 -1.12
CA GLU A 289 13.40 15.14 0.33
C GLU A 289 13.97 13.95 1.11
N TRP A 290 13.85 12.72 0.59
CA TRP A 290 14.32 11.53 1.28
C TRP A 290 14.95 10.46 0.39
N GLY A 291 15.22 10.77 -0.89
CA GLY A 291 16.01 9.92 -1.77
C GLY A 291 15.28 8.72 -2.34
N PHE A 292 13.94 8.81 -2.55
CA PHE A 292 13.15 7.77 -3.21
C PHE A 292 13.80 7.32 -4.51
N ASN A 293 14.00 6.01 -4.68
CA ASN A 293 14.69 5.45 -5.84
C ASN A 293 14.25 4.00 -6.07
N PRO A 294 13.13 3.77 -6.78
CA PRO A 294 12.64 2.42 -7.09
C PRO A 294 13.65 1.68 -8.00
N LYS A 295 13.75 0.37 -7.84
CA LYS A 295 14.73 -0.49 -8.53
C LYS A 295 14.12 -1.36 -9.62
N TYR A 296 12.80 -1.56 -9.59
CA TYR A 296 12.10 -2.45 -10.49
C TYR A 296 11.45 -1.67 -11.64
N ASN A 297 11.95 -1.89 -12.86
CA ASN A 297 11.25 -1.56 -14.09
C ASN A 297 10.34 -2.74 -14.48
N LEU A 298 9.57 -2.60 -15.57
CA LEU A 298 8.62 -3.61 -16.04
C LEU A 298 9.29 -4.97 -16.29
N GLU A 299 10.46 -4.99 -16.94
CA GLU A 299 11.21 -6.22 -17.23
C GLU A 299 11.63 -6.96 -15.96
N LYS A 300 12.28 -6.25 -15.02
CA LYS A 300 12.74 -6.85 -13.75
C LYS A 300 11.56 -7.36 -12.91
N LEU A 301 10.49 -6.58 -12.84
CA LEU A 301 9.26 -6.95 -12.15
C LEU A 301 8.67 -8.23 -12.75
N THR A 302 8.51 -8.27 -14.07
CA THR A 302 7.94 -9.42 -14.78
C THR A 302 8.75 -10.69 -14.54
N ASN A 303 10.06 -10.61 -14.70
CA ASN A 303 10.96 -11.74 -14.47
C ASN A 303 10.87 -12.23 -13.01
N LYS A 304 10.86 -11.31 -12.03
CA LYS A 304 10.75 -11.66 -10.61
C LYS A 304 9.42 -12.31 -10.28
N MET A 305 8.29 -11.74 -10.75
CA MET A 305 6.96 -12.30 -10.55
C MET A 305 6.85 -13.72 -11.10
N ILE A 306 7.27 -13.94 -12.35
CA ILE A 306 7.21 -15.26 -12.99
C ILE A 306 8.10 -16.27 -12.26
N LEU A 307 9.32 -15.89 -11.87
CA LEU A 307 10.23 -16.77 -11.14
C LEU A 307 9.62 -17.22 -9.81
N CYS A 308 9.22 -16.27 -8.98
CA CYS A 308 8.71 -16.55 -7.63
C CYS A 308 7.37 -17.29 -7.67
N LEU A 309 6.49 -16.97 -8.63
CA LEU A 309 5.22 -17.69 -8.78
C LEU A 309 5.42 -19.14 -9.29
N LYS A 310 6.40 -19.40 -10.15
CA LYS A 310 6.75 -20.78 -10.52
C LYS A 310 7.21 -21.58 -9.30
N GLU A 311 8.06 -21.02 -8.46
CA GLU A 311 8.49 -21.66 -7.21
C GLU A 311 7.32 -21.91 -6.24
N LYS A 312 6.35 -20.99 -6.17
CA LYS A 312 5.20 -21.06 -5.27
C LYS A 312 4.11 -22.04 -5.73
N LEU A 313 3.85 -22.13 -7.05
CA LEU A 313 2.66 -22.78 -7.60
C LEU A 313 2.97 -24.10 -8.34
N VAL A 314 4.19 -24.30 -8.83
CA VAL A 314 4.54 -25.42 -9.70
C VAL A 314 5.51 -26.38 -9.03
N ASN A 315 6.20 -25.97 -7.97
CA ASN A 315 7.03 -26.83 -7.10
C ASN A 315 6.32 -27.08 -5.77
#